data_ba1ca6bcba5f50ea3cc88a2b287d1f28
#
_entry.id   ba1ca6bcba5f50ea3cc88a2b287d1f28
#
_cell.length_a   1.000
_cell.length_b   1.000
_cell.length_c   1.000
_cell.angle_alpha   90.00
_cell.angle_beta   90.00
_cell.angle_gamma   90.00
#
_symmetry.space_group_name_H-M   'P 1'
#
loop_
_entity.id
_entity.type
_entity.pdbx_description
1 polymer ?
#
loop_
_entity_poly.entity_id
_entity_poly.type
_entity_poly.pdbx_seq_one_letter_code
_entity_poly.pdbx_strand_id
1 'polypeptide(L)'
;VCDWVYIDDPKVAAAVLVEREGRILLVRRVNEPYRGDWSLPAGFVDAGEDPARAAERECLEETNLQVQVTGLLEIIAGREHARGADFVIYYRAEILSGDLRPGDDAEAAGFFSPADLPPLAFKSTREFMKRRFPENH
;
A
#
# COMPACT_ATOMS: atom_id res chain seq x y z
N VAL A 1 -13.55 16.72 32.17
CA VAL A 1 -12.18 16.49 32.54
C VAL A 1 -11.38 17.76 32.40
N CYS A 2 -10.89 18.27 33.48
CA CYS A 2 -10.07 19.49 33.46
C CYS A 2 -8.78 19.27 32.68
N ASP A 3 -8.27 18.07 32.76
CA ASP A 3 -7.03 17.69 32.10
C ASP A 3 -7.28 17.10 30.74
N TRP A 4 -8.46 17.28 30.23
CA TRP A 4 -8.81 16.77 28.92
C TRP A 4 -7.92 17.44 27.86
N VAL A 5 -7.22 16.62 27.12
CA VAL A 5 -6.37 17.08 26.03
C VAL A 5 -6.90 16.46 24.75
N TYR A 6 -7.11 17.32 23.75
CA TYR A 6 -7.53 16.84 22.46
C TYR A 6 -6.30 16.29 21.73
N ILE A 7 -6.30 14.99 21.46
CA ILE A 7 -5.22 14.32 20.76
C ILE A 7 -5.81 13.63 19.54
N ASP A 8 -5.26 13.96 18.38
CA ASP A 8 -5.64 13.26 17.15
C ASP A 8 -5.03 11.86 17.17
N ASP A 9 -5.85 10.86 16.91
CA ASP A 9 -5.35 9.49 16.76
C ASP A 9 -4.52 9.40 15.48
N PRO A 10 -3.39 8.69 15.51
CA PRO A 10 -2.60 8.49 14.31
C PRO A 10 -3.37 7.65 13.30
N LYS A 11 -3.23 8.01 12.02
CA LYS A 11 -3.78 7.24 10.92
C LYS A 11 -2.74 6.26 10.45
N VAL A 12 -3.17 5.02 10.30
CA VAL A 12 -2.31 3.91 9.90
C VAL A 12 -2.79 3.36 8.56
N ALA A 13 -1.87 3.22 7.63
CA ALA A 13 -2.14 2.53 6.37
C ALA A 13 -1.37 1.22 6.34
N ALA A 14 -1.91 0.25 5.63
CA ALA A 14 -1.26 -1.04 5.43
C ALA A 14 -1.19 -1.33 3.94
N ALA A 15 -0.04 -1.79 3.48
CA ALA A 15 0.24 -2.07 2.07
C ALA A 15 0.79 -3.47 1.92
N VAL A 16 0.63 -4.04 0.73
CA VAL A 16 1.22 -5.34 0.41
C VAL A 16 2.20 -5.24 -0.74
N LEU A 17 3.31 -5.96 -0.61
CA LEU A 17 4.23 -6.23 -1.70
C LEU A 17 3.94 -7.64 -2.19
N VAL A 18 3.38 -7.73 -3.38
CA VAL A 18 3.03 -8.99 -4.04
C VAL A 18 3.93 -9.15 -5.25
N GLU A 19 4.73 -10.21 -5.26
CA GLU A 19 5.61 -10.51 -6.38
C GLU A 19 5.11 -11.73 -7.13
N ARG A 20 5.17 -11.66 -8.45
CA ARG A 20 4.87 -12.78 -9.33
C ARG A 20 5.83 -12.74 -10.51
N GLU A 21 6.63 -13.81 -10.67
CA GLU A 21 7.61 -13.93 -11.75
C GLU A 21 8.59 -12.75 -11.79
N GLY A 22 9.01 -12.28 -10.61
CA GLY A 22 9.95 -11.18 -10.48
C GLY A 22 9.35 -9.79 -10.72
N ARG A 23 8.03 -9.69 -10.83
CA ARG A 23 7.33 -8.43 -11.02
C ARG A 23 6.46 -8.11 -9.83
N ILE A 24 6.18 -6.83 -9.63
CA ILE A 24 5.49 -6.31 -8.46
C ILE A 24 4.12 -5.78 -8.87
N LEU A 25 3.11 -6.12 -8.06
CA LEU A 25 1.75 -5.65 -8.24
C LEU A 25 1.62 -4.20 -7.84
N LEU A 26 1.15 -3.37 -8.77
CA LEU A 26 0.87 -1.96 -8.53
C LEU A 26 -0.53 -1.61 -9.02
N VAL A 27 -1.10 -0.57 -8.44
CA VAL A 27 -2.39 -0.01 -8.84
C VAL A 27 -2.22 1.47 -9.19
N ARG A 28 -2.98 1.94 -10.18
CA ARG A 28 -2.96 3.33 -10.59
C ARG A 28 -4.06 4.09 -9.87
N ARG A 29 -3.70 5.19 -9.24
CA ARG A 29 -4.62 5.96 -8.41
C ARG A 29 -5.63 6.75 -9.24
N VAL A 30 -6.88 6.78 -8.77
CA VAL A 30 -7.94 7.60 -9.37
C VAL A 30 -8.22 8.87 -8.56
N ASN A 31 -7.75 8.92 -7.31
CA ASN A 31 -8.01 10.01 -6.40
C ASN A 31 -6.77 10.87 -6.13
N GLU A 32 -7.02 12.13 -5.78
CA GLU A 32 -5.95 12.97 -5.24
C GLU A 32 -5.63 12.54 -3.80
N PRO A 33 -4.40 12.67 -3.32
CA PRO A 33 -3.24 13.19 -4.04
C PRO A 33 -2.64 12.18 -5.03
N TYR A 34 -1.83 12.68 -5.96
CA TYR A 34 -1.08 11.83 -6.91
C TYR A 34 -1.95 11.03 -7.88
N ARG A 35 -3.05 11.62 -8.32
CA ARG A 35 -3.91 11.00 -9.33
C ARG A 35 -3.09 10.62 -10.57
N GLY A 36 -3.27 9.39 -11.03
CA GLY A 36 -2.57 8.88 -12.21
C GLY A 36 -1.23 8.23 -11.91
N ASP A 37 -0.69 8.44 -10.72
CA ASP A 37 0.53 7.75 -10.31
C ASP A 37 0.18 6.38 -9.71
N TRP A 38 1.19 5.54 -9.61
CA TRP A 38 1.03 4.15 -9.17
C TRP A 38 1.47 3.95 -7.73
N SER A 39 0.87 2.98 -7.07
CA SER A 39 1.23 2.64 -5.69
C SER A 39 1.05 1.14 -5.46
N LEU A 40 1.62 0.66 -4.36
CA LEU A 40 1.30 -0.68 -3.88
C LEU A 40 -0.17 -0.69 -3.46
N PRO A 41 -0.87 -1.84 -3.58
CA PRO A 41 -2.20 -1.96 -3.00
C PRO A 41 -2.14 -1.62 -1.51
N ALA A 42 -2.96 -0.68 -1.07
CA ALA A 42 -2.91 -0.17 0.29
C ALA A 42 -4.18 0.58 0.66
N GLY A 43 -4.40 0.73 1.94
CA GLY A 43 -5.47 1.55 2.47
C GLY A 43 -5.38 1.71 3.97
N PHE A 44 -6.29 2.47 4.53
CA PHE A 44 -6.32 2.72 5.95
C PHE A 44 -6.78 1.50 6.73
N VAL A 45 -6.19 1.33 7.90
CA VAL A 45 -6.60 0.31 8.86
C VAL A 45 -7.74 0.87 9.68
N ASP A 46 -8.86 0.17 9.73
CA ASP A 46 -10.01 0.58 10.52
C ASP A 46 -9.76 0.29 12.01
N ALA A 47 -10.43 1.05 12.87
CA ALA A 47 -10.33 0.81 14.30
C ALA A 47 -10.72 -0.64 14.62
N GLY A 48 -9.87 -1.32 15.38
CA GLY A 48 -10.09 -2.71 15.76
C GLY A 48 -9.73 -3.74 14.69
N GLU A 49 -9.30 -3.29 13.52
CA GLU A 49 -8.91 -4.19 12.44
C GLU A 49 -7.43 -4.56 12.58
N ASP A 50 -7.11 -5.84 12.34
CA ASP A 50 -5.73 -6.29 12.24
C ASP A 50 -5.10 -5.68 10.99
N PRO A 51 -3.95 -5.00 11.09
CA PRO A 51 -3.33 -4.36 9.92
C PRO A 51 -3.04 -5.32 8.76
N ALA A 52 -2.65 -6.56 9.06
CA ALA A 52 -2.40 -7.55 7.99
C ALA A 52 -3.70 -7.88 7.25
N ARG A 53 -4.82 -7.98 7.99
CA ARG A 53 -6.13 -8.25 7.36
C ARG A 53 -6.60 -7.04 6.57
N ALA A 54 -6.31 -5.83 7.05
CA ALA A 54 -6.62 -4.60 6.31
C ALA A 54 -5.88 -4.57 4.98
N ALA A 55 -4.60 -4.92 4.98
CA ALA A 55 -3.79 -4.98 3.76
C ALA A 55 -4.37 -5.98 2.75
N GLU A 56 -4.77 -7.17 3.24
CA GLU A 56 -5.38 -8.18 2.39
C GLU A 56 -6.71 -7.71 1.80
N ARG A 57 -7.53 -7.07 2.62
CA ARG A 57 -8.82 -6.52 2.21
C ARG A 57 -8.66 -5.47 1.12
N GLU A 58 -7.75 -4.52 1.34
CA GLU A 58 -7.49 -3.46 0.36
C GLU A 58 -6.97 -4.01 -0.95
N CYS A 59 -6.09 -5.00 -0.90
CA CYS A 59 -5.59 -5.64 -2.12
C CYS A 59 -6.73 -6.29 -2.91
N LEU A 60 -7.62 -6.99 -2.23
CA LEU A 60 -8.78 -7.61 -2.88
C LEU A 60 -9.69 -6.55 -3.51
N GLU A 61 -9.96 -5.47 -2.78
CA GLU A 61 -10.81 -4.39 -3.28
C GLU A 61 -10.22 -3.71 -4.51
N GLU A 62 -8.90 -3.51 -4.55
CA GLU A 62 -8.23 -2.76 -5.60
C GLU A 62 -7.83 -3.60 -6.81
N THR A 63 -7.58 -4.89 -6.63
CA THR A 63 -7.00 -5.75 -7.68
C THR A 63 -7.79 -7.02 -7.99
N ASN A 64 -8.80 -7.33 -7.19
CA ASN A 64 -9.55 -8.58 -7.26
C ASN A 64 -8.71 -9.83 -6.94
N LEU A 65 -7.51 -9.65 -6.40
CA LEU A 65 -6.66 -10.76 -5.98
C LEU A 65 -6.80 -11.00 -4.48
N GLN A 66 -7.12 -12.23 -4.12
CA GLN A 66 -7.10 -12.66 -2.73
C GLN A 66 -5.67 -13.05 -2.38
N VAL A 67 -5.11 -12.37 -1.39
CA VAL A 67 -3.72 -12.60 -0.98
C VAL A 67 -3.66 -12.96 0.50
N GLN A 68 -2.57 -13.60 0.88
CA GLN A 68 -2.27 -13.92 2.27
C GLN A 68 -0.97 -13.24 2.66
N VAL A 69 -1.02 -12.46 3.73
CA VAL A 69 0.18 -11.84 4.29
C VAL A 69 1.07 -12.95 4.89
N THR A 70 2.33 -12.93 4.51
CA THR A 70 3.32 -13.93 4.95
C THR A 70 4.40 -13.34 5.86
N GLY A 71 4.50 -12.02 5.97
CA GLY A 71 5.46 -11.40 6.86
C GLY A 71 5.42 -9.90 6.83
N LEU A 72 5.93 -9.31 7.89
CA LEU A 72 6.11 -7.86 8.01
C LEU A 72 7.43 -7.49 7.37
N LEU A 73 7.43 -6.52 6.47
CA LEU A 73 8.65 -6.07 5.81
C LEU A 73 9.21 -4.80 6.44
N GLU A 74 8.36 -3.78 6.63
CA GLU A 74 8.85 -2.49 7.10
C GLU A 74 7.71 -1.62 7.57
N ILE A 75 8.04 -0.64 8.43
CA ILE A 75 7.12 0.42 8.83
C ILE A 75 7.82 1.73 8.52
N ILE A 76 7.17 2.59 7.73
CA ILE A 76 7.72 3.90 7.39
C ILE A 76 6.80 4.98 7.93
N ALA A 77 7.37 5.88 8.74
CA ALA A 77 6.66 6.99 9.33
C ALA A 77 6.85 8.26 8.49
N GLY A 78 5.92 9.18 8.64
CA GLY A 78 5.98 10.48 7.99
C GLY A 78 4.74 10.77 7.17
N ARG A 79 3.95 11.74 7.64
CA ARG A 79 2.78 12.19 6.89
C ARG A 79 3.23 13.17 5.83
N GLU A 80 2.92 12.91 4.58
CA GLU A 80 3.25 13.80 3.46
C GLU A 80 2.06 14.54 2.89
N HIS A 81 0.86 14.25 3.39
CA HIS A 81 -0.38 14.90 2.96
C HIS A 81 -1.32 15.01 4.15
N ALA A 82 -2.10 16.10 4.22
CA ALA A 82 -3.00 16.36 5.35
C ALA A 82 -4.00 15.22 5.61
N ARG A 83 -4.36 14.50 4.56
CA ARG A 83 -5.29 13.36 4.66
C ARG A 83 -4.57 12.01 4.62
N GLY A 84 -3.24 12.04 4.62
CA GLY A 84 -2.43 10.83 4.52
C GLY A 84 -2.26 10.12 5.84
N ALA A 85 -1.61 8.97 5.77
CA ALA A 85 -1.27 8.18 6.94
C ALA A 85 -0.08 8.77 7.69
N ASP A 86 -0.07 8.61 9.00
CA ASP A 86 1.07 8.97 9.82
C ASP A 86 2.20 7.96 9.67
N PHE A 87 1.85 6.70 9.43
CA PHE A 87 2.82 5.68 9.05
C PHE A 87 2.14 4.58 8.24
N VAL A 88 2.96 3.89 7.46
CA VAL A 88 2.52 2.81 6.59
C VAL A 88 3.24 1.53 6.98
N ILE A 89 2.47 0.45 7.14
CA ILE A 89 3.01 -0.87 7.41
C ILE A 89 3.05 -1.64 6.10
N TYR A 90 4.23 -2.12 5.73
CA TYR A 90 4.43 -2.88 4.48
C TYR A 90 4.57 -4.36 4.79
N TYR A 91 3.71 -5.15 4.18
CA TYR A 91 3.71 -6.61 4.34
C TYR A 91 4.08 -7.29 3.04
N ARG A 92 4.72 -8.44 3.15
CA ARG A 92 4.83 -9.39 2.04
C ARG A 92 3.57 -10.21 2.00
N ALA A 93 3.04 -10.44 0.79
CA ALA A 93 1.85 -11.27 0.63
C ALA A 93 1.97 -12.13 -0.61
N GLU A 94 1.29 -13.27 -0.58
CA GLU A 94 1.23 -14.22 -1.68
C GLU A 94 -0.18 -14.33 -2.22
N ILE A 95 -0.32 -14.53 -3.54
CA ILE A 95 -1.62 -14.66 -4.17
C ILE A 95 -2.18 -16.05 -3.87
N LEU A 96 -3.41 -16.10 -3.36
CA LEU A 96 -4.14 -17.34 -3.14
C LEU A 96 -5.07 -17.65 -4.31
N SER A 97 -5.76 -16.64 -4.84
CA SER A 97 -6.73 -16.84 -5.91
C SER A 97 -7.13 -15.50 -6.53
N GLY A 98 -7.90 -15.58 -7.60
CA GLY A 98 -8.48 -14.42 -8.26
C GLY A 98 -7.80 -14.07 -9.56
N ASP A 99 -8.50 -13.30 -10.38
CA ASP A 99 -7.97 -12.77 -11.64
C ASP A 99 -7.76 -11.27 -11.46
N LEU A 100 -6.62 -10.77 -11.92
CA LEU A 100 -6.28 -9.36 -11.78
C LEU A 100 -7.28 -8.47 -12.53
N ARG A 101 -7.96 -7.59 -11.79
CA ARG A 101 -8.87 -6.60 -12.35
C ARG A 101 -8.85 -5.37 -11.43
N PRO A 102 -8.77 -4.16 -11.98
CA PRO A 102 -8.84 -2.97 -11.13
C PRO A 102 -10.21 -2.88 -10.46
N GLY A 103 -10.22 -2.53 -9.18
CA GLY A 103 -11.44 -2.26 -8.43
C GLY A 103 -11.93 -0.84 -8.64
N ASP A 104 -12.95 -0.44 -7.88
CA ASP A 104 -13.62 0.86 -8.07
C ASP A 104 -12.69 2.06 -7.81
N ASP A 105 -11.73 1.90 -6.91
CA ASP A 105 -10.81 2.97 -6.53
C ASP A 105 -9.47 2.89 -7.25
N ALA A 106 -9.37 2.06 -8.29
CA ALA A 106 -8.16 1.92 -9.08
C ALA A 106 -8.50 2.10 -10.54
N GLU A 107 -7.70 2.92 -11.25
CA GLU A 107 -7.86 3.13 -12.68
C GLU A 107 -7.30 1.96 -13.47
N ALA A 108 -6.24 1.33 -12.95
CA ALA A 108 -5.58 0.19 -13.57
C ALA A 108 -4.82 -0.59 -12.51
N ALA A 109 -4.49 -1.83 -12.82
CA ALA A 109 -3.66 -2.68 -11.97
C ALA A 109 -2.76 -3.51 -12.87
N GLY A 110 -1.53 -3.78 -12.43
CA GLY A 110 -0.59 -4.56 -13.23
C GLY A 110 0.65 -4.93 -12.45
N PHE A 111 1.46 -5.78 -13.09
CA PHE A 111 2.74 -6.22 -12.54
C PHE A 111 3.88 -5.54 -13.28
N PHE A 112 4.84 -5.02 -12.55
CA PHE A 112 5.96 -4.26 -13.11
C PHE A 112 7.29 -4.78 -12.59
N SER A 113 8.31 -4.79 -13.45
CA SER A 113 9.66 -5.10 -13.02
C SER A 113 10.17 -4.02 -12.07
N PRO A 114 10.86 -4.39 -10.97
CA PRO A 114 11.47 -3.39 -10.09
C PRO A 114 12.47 -2.47 -10.81
N ALA A 115 13.02 -2.91 -11.93
CA ALA A 115 13.95 -2.11 -12.73
C ALA A 115 13.24 -1.14 -13.67
N ASP A 116 11.92 -1.25 -13.84
CA ASP A 116 11.16 -0.46 -14.80
C ASP A 116 9.81 -0.06 -14.20
N LEU A 117 9.85 0.63 -13.08
CA LEU A 117 8.64 1.06 -12.37
C LEU A 117 8.05 2.31 -12.99
N PRO A 118 6.71 2.41 -13.06
CA PRO A 118 6.05 3.65 -13.45
C PRO A 118 6.22 4.70 -12.35
N PRO A 119 5.83 5.97 -12.60
CA PRO A 119 5.87 6.99 -11.55
C PRO A 119 5.10 6.53 -10.32
N LEU A 120 5.76 6.53 -9.17
CA LEU A 120 5.19 6.09 -7.91
C LEU A 120 4.63 7.26 -7.12
N ALA A 121 3.40 7.10 -6.63
CA ALA A 121 2.82 7.98 -5.65
C ALA A 121 3.55 7.80 -4.32
N PHE A 122 3.42 8.73 -3.42
CA PHE A 122 3.89 8.65 -2.04
C PHE A 122 5.40 8.48 -1.86
N LYS A 123 5.95 9.42 -1.12
CA LYS A 123 7.35 9.39 -0.74
C LYS A 123 7.70 8.11 0.04
N SER A 124 6.81 7.66 0.92
CA SER A 124 7.01 6.45 1.70
C SER A 124 7.17 5.22 0.80
N THR A 125 6.36 5.11 -0.25
CA THR A 125 6.45 3.99 -1.19
C THR A 125 7.77 4.03 -1.97
N ARG A 126 8.17 5.23 -2.43
CA ARG A 126 9.47 5.37 -3.12
C ARG A 126 10.62 4.98 -2.19
N GLU A 127 10.56 5.38 -0.92
CA GLU A 127 11.58 5.03 0.06
C GLU A 127 11.60 3.52 0.32
N PHE A 128 10.42 2.91 0.49
CA PHE A 128 10.30 1.47 0.66
C PHE A 128 10.93 0.72 -0.51
N MET A 129 10.63 1.13 -1.75
CA MET A 129 11.15 0.48 -2.93
C MET A 129 12.68 0.59 -3.03
N LYS A 130 13.24 1.74 -2.68
CA LYS A 130 14.70 1.92 -2.64
C LYS A 130 15.35 0.96 -1.65
N ARG A 131 14.78 0.83 -0.48
CA ARG A 131 15.30 -0.07 0.56
C ARG A 131 15.15 -1.53 0.17
N ARG A 132 14.05 -1.86 -0.49
CA ARG A 132 13.76 -3.25 -0.87
C ARG A 132 14.53 -3.70 -2.10
N PHE A 133 14.75 -2.80 -3.05
CA PHE A 133 15.41 -3.09 -4.31
C PHE A 133 16.55 -2.11 -4.56
N PRO A 134 17.60 -2.12 -3.72
CA PRO A 134 18.65 -1.11 -3.78
C PRO A 134 19.43 -1.13 -5.09
N GLU A 135 19.52 -2.27 -5.77
CA GLU A 135 20.26 -2.42 -7.04
C GLU A 135 19.57 -1.66 -8.18
N ASN A 136 18.34 -1.23 -8.01
CA ASN A 136 17.58 -0.50 -9.04
C ASN A 136 17.43 0.99 -8.75
N HIS A 137 18.16 1.47 -7.73
CA HIS A 137 17.99 2.87 -7.31
C HIS A 137 19.32 3.55 -6.99
#